data_189e215b30fd9445326fd84a9c6d7161
#
_entry.id   189e215b30fd9445326fd84a9c6d7161
#
_cell.length_a   1.000
_cell.length_b   1.000
_cell.length_c   1.000
_cell.angle_alpha   90.00
_cell.angle_beta   90.00
_cell.angle_gamma   90.00
#
_symmetry.space_group_name_H-M   'P 1'
#
loop_
_entity.id
_entity.type
_entity.pdbx_description
1 polymer ?
#
loop_
_entity_poly.entity_id
_entity_poly.type
_entity_poly.pdbx_seq_one_letter_code
_entity_poly.pdbx_strand_id
1 'polypeptide(L)'
;VVSRIAYFGPQGTFTEQATRRLAPGEELIPAETIPAALAAVRAGDADAACVPIENSVEGAVTATLDSLSDAEPLVAVAEVLLPVHFSVLTRPGTTEIRTV
;
A
#
# COMPACT_ATOMS: atom_id res chain seq x y z
N VAL A 1 20.93 11.77 -5.71
CA VAL A 1 20.15 11.87 -4.47
C VAL A 1 19.07 10.81 -4.45
N VAL A 2 19.04 10.00 -3.41
CA VAL A 2 18.02 8.99 -3.23
C VAL A 2 16.79 9.65 -2.59
N SER A 3 15.62 9.49 -3.21
CA SER A 3 14.38 9.97 -2.65
C SER A 3 13.89 8.99 -1.57
N ARG A 4 13.14 9.50 -0.61
CA ARG A 4 12.53 8.69 0.42
C ARG A 4 11.04 8.56 0.15
N ILE A 5 10.59 7.31 0.10
CA ILE A 5 9.22 6.99 -0.23
C ILE A 5 8.58 6.31 0.98
N ALA A 6 7.60 6.97 1.59
CA ALA A 6 6.82 6.35 2.65
C ALA A 6 5.78 5.42 2.02
N TYR A 7 5.58 4.24 2.60
CA TYR A 7 4.57 3.32 2.10
C TYR A 7 3.76 2.75 3.26
N PHE A 8 2.52 2.39 2.96
CA PHE A 8 1.69 1.75 3.96
C PHE A 8 2.25 0.35 4.24
N GLY A 9 2.92 0.23 5.39
CA GLY A 9 3.60 -1.00 5.81
C GLY A 9 2.66 -1.97 6.50
N PRO A 10 3.22 -2.96 7.15
CA PRO A 10 4.65 -3.22 7.35
C PRO A 10 5.35 -3.78 6.11
N GLN A 11 6.63 -4.14 6.28
CA GLN A 11 7.39 -4.83 5.24
C GLN A 11 6.73 -6.16 4.87
N GLY A 12 6.91 -6.59 3.62
CA GLY A 12 6.34 -7.82 3.12
C GLY A 12 4.92 -7.70 2.57
N THR A 13 4.37 -6.48 2.55
CA THR A 13 3.02 -6.23 2.07
C THR A 13 2.98 -6.03 0.55
N PHE A 14 1.77 -6.10 -0.02
CA PHE A 14 1.56 -5.76 -1.43
C PHE A 14 1.90 -4.30 -1.71
N THR A 15 1.68 -3.42 -0.75
CA THR A 15 2.03 -2.00 -0.90
C THR A 15 3.54 -1.82 -1.03
N GLU A 16 4.34 -2.59 -0.30
CA GLU A 16 5.79 -2.56 -0.48
C GLU A 16 6.18 -3.01 -1.89
N GLN A 17 5.57 -4.08 -2.40
CA GLN A 17 5.83 -4.53 -3.77
C GLN A 17 5.49 -3.47 -4.80
N ALA A 18 4.36 -2.80 -4.62
CA ALA A 18 3.97 -1.69 -5.49
C ALA A 18 4.98 -0.57 -5.45
N THR A 19 5.43 -0.21 -4.26
CA THR A 19 6.41 0.86 -4.08
C THR A 19 7.73 0.54 -4.77
N ARG A 20 8.19 -0.70 -4.68
CA ARG A 20 9.41 -1.13 -5.36
C ARG A 20 9.29 -1.08 -6.88
N ARG A 21 8.11 -1.34 -7.42
CA ARG A 21 7.87 -1.23 -8.87
C ARG A 21 7.82 0.21 -9.34
N LEU A 22 7.20 1.08 -8.55
CA LEU A 22 7.02 2.48 -8.92
C LEU A 22 8.29 3.31 -8.71
N ALA A 23 9.10 2.94 -7.72
CA ALA A 23 10.27 3.70 -7.33
C ALA A 23 11.46 2.77 -7.05
N PRO A 24 11.97 2.06 -8.07
CA PRO A 24 13.11 1.17 -7.87
C PRO A 24 14.36 1.94 -7.45
N GLY A 25 15.07 1.42 -6.48
CA GLY A 25 16.33 2.03 -6.02
C GLY A 25 16.17 3.16 -5.02
N GLU A 26 14.95 3.52 -4.66
CA GLU A 26 14.72 4.57 -3.68
C GLU A 26 14.70 4.01 -2.25
N GLU A 27 14.87 4.88 -1.26
CA GLU A 27 14.76 4.48 0.14
C GLU A 27 13.28 4.33 0.52
N LEU A 28 12.90 3.16 1.02
CA LEU A 28 11.51 2.86 1.38
C LEU A 28 11.34 2.88 2.89
N ILE A 29 10.35 3.63 3.36
CA ILE A 29 10.08 3.81 4.78
C ILE A 29 8.66 3.31 5.10
N PRO A 30 8.51 2.24 5.89
CA PRO A 30 7.18 1.76 6.25
C PRO A 30 6.48 2.71 7.22
N ALA A 31 5.20 2.95 6.98
CA ALA A 31 4.34 3.72 7.86
C ALA A 31 3.27 2.80 8.44
N GLU A 32 2.89 3.01 9.69
CA GLU A 32 1.92 2.14 10.36
C GLU A 32 0.50 2.29 9.83
N THR A 33 0.17 3.47 9.32
CA THR A 33 -1.15 3.76 8.79
C THR A 33 -1.05 4.52 7.48
N ILE A 34 -2.12 4.51 6.70
CA ILE A 34 -2.20 5.31 5.48
C ILE A 34 -2.11 6.81 5.79
N PRO A 35 -2.85 7.35 6.78
CA PRO A 35 -2.67 8.74 7.16
C PRO A 35 -1.24 9.10 7.55
N ALA A 36 -0.53 8.20 8.23
CA ALA A 36 0.87 8.44 8.62
C ALA A 36 1.78 8.54 7.40
N ALA A 37 1.58 7.70 6.38
CA ALA A 37 2.35 7.75 5.15
C ALA A 37 2.16 9.10 4.44
N LEU A 38 0.93 9.55 4.32
CA LEU A 38 0.62 10.83 3.68
C LEU A 38 1.10 12.03 4.51
N ALA A 39 0.99 11.94 5.83
CA ALA A 39 1.48 12.98 6.72
C ALA A 39 3.00 13.15 6.61
N ALA A 40 3.74 12.07 6.40
CA ALA A 40 5.19 12.14 6.20
C ALA A 40 5.56 13.00 4.98
N VAL A 41 4.78 12.89 3.90
CA VAL A 41 5.00 13.71 2.72
C VAL A 41 4.69 15.18 3.00
N ARG A 42 3.56 15.44 3.64
CA ARG A 42 3.15 16.81 3.97
C ARG A 42 4.12 17.50 4.92
N ALA A 43 4.73 16.73 5.83
CA ALA A 43 5.72 17.26 6.78
C ALA A 43 7.12 17.39 6.19
N GLY A 44 7.37 16.86 5.00
CA GLY A 44 8.70 16.88 4.39
C GLY A 44 9.62 15.76 4.85
N ASP A 45 9.11 14.79 5.62
CA ASP A 45 9.91 13.64 6.08
C ASP A 45 10.12 12.60 4.99
N ALA A 46 9.23 12.59 4.00
CA ALA A 46 9.36 11.77 2.81
C ALA A 46 9.07 12.62 1.58
N ASP A 47 9.63 12.21 0.44
CA ASP A 47 9.43 12.93 -0.81
C ASP A 47 8.15 12.52 -1.51
N ALA A 48 7.70 11.29 -1.29
CA ALA A 48 6.47 10.75 -1.85
C ALA A 48 5.92 9.65 -0.93
N ALA A 49 4.70 9.25 -1.18
CA ALA A 49 4.07 8.13 -0.47
C ALA A 49 3.39 7.19 -1.45
N CYS A 50 3.41 5.91 -1.14
CA CYS A 50 2.69 4.88 -1.89
C CYS A 50 1.64 4.28 -0.98
N VAL A 51 0.38 4.39 -1.39
CA VAL A 51 -0.76 3.92 -0.60
C VAL A 51 -1.76 3.20 -1.48
N PRO A 52 -2.51 2.23 -0.93
CA PRO A 52 -3.55 1.56 -1.71
C PRO A 52 -4.73 2.50 -1.93
N ILE A 53 -5.29 2.49 -3.13
CA ILE A 53 -6.46 3.31 -3.49
C ILE A 53 -7.69 2.44 -3.68
N GLU A 54 -7.52 1.26 -4.25
CA GLU A 54 -8.63 0.36 -4.54
C GLU A 54 -8.21 -1.10 -4.40
N ASN A 55 -9.11 -1.91 -3.87
CA ASN A 55 -8.95 -3.36 -3.82
C ASN A 55 -10.13 -3.96 -4.59
N SER A 56 -9.86 -4.88 -5.53
CA SER A 56 -10.90 -5.44 -6.39
C SER A 56 -11.97 -6.24 -5.63
N VAL A 57 -11.65 -6.71 -4.43
CA VAL A 57 -12.60 -7.44 -3.58
C VAL A 57 -13.43 -6.49 -2.70
N GLU A 58 -12.77 -5.51 -2.10
CA GLU A 58 -13.39 -4.60 -1.13
C GLU A 58 -13.78 -3.24 -1.71
N GLY A 59 -13.29 -2.90 -2.90
CA GLY A 59 -13.53 -1.61 -3.52
C GLY A 59 -12.56 -0.53 -3.05
N ALA A 60 -13.04 0.70 -2.96
CA ALA A 60 -12.21 1.84 -2.61
C ALA A 60 -11.68 1.76 -1.17
N VAL A 61 -10.44 2.15 -0.97
CA VAL A 61 -9.85 2.23 0.37
C VAL A 61 -10.20 3.57 0.99
N THR A 62 -11.21 3.56 1.86
CA THR A 62 -11.77 4.77 2.48
C THR A 62 -10.73 5.60 3.22
N ALA A 63 -9.83 4.95 3.96
CA ALA A 63 -8.78 5.67 4.69
C ALA A 63 -7.91 6.52 3.78
N THR A 64 -7.58 6.03 2.57
CA THR A 64 -6.81 6.79 1.59
C THR A 64 -7.60 7.98 1.08
N LEU A 65 -8.86 7.76 0.70
CA LEU A 65 -9.72 8.83 0.17
C LEU A 65 -9.96 9.92 1.20
N ASP A 66 -10.25 9.54 2.43
CA ASP A 66 -10.46 10.50 3.51
C ASP A 66 -9.21 11.31 3.81
N SER A 67 -8.04 10.65 3.86
CA SER A 67 -6.78 11.33 4.12
C SER A 67 -6.37 12.29 3.01
N LEU A 68 -6.76 12.02 1.78
CA LEU A 68 -6.50 12.93 0.66
C LEU A 68 -7.41 14.15 0.70
N SER A 69 -8.61 14.01 1.28
CA SER A 69 -9.60 15.08 1.35
C SER A 69 -9.40 16.05 2.51
N ASP A 70 -8.82 15.57 3.61
CA ASP A 70 -8.82 16.28 4.89
C ASP A 70 -7.68 17.28 5.09
N ALA A 71 -6.72 17.35 4.20
CA ALA A 71 -5.53 18.16 4.43
C ALA A 71 -5.01 18.76 3.14
N GLU A 72 -3.82 19.35 3.21
CA GLU A 72 -3.16 19.95 2.07
C GLU A 72 -3.12 19.02 0.85
N PRO A 73 -3.47 19.48 -0.35
CA PRO A 73 -3.55 18.63 -1.54
C PRO A 73 -2.23 17.95 -1.88
N LEU A 74 -2.33 16.71 -2.30
CA LEU A 74 -1.22 15.93 -2.85
C LEU A 74 -1.59 15.51 -4.26
N VAL A 75 -0.60 15.34 -5.11
CA VAL A 75 -0.79 14.97 -6.52
C VAL A 75 -0.38 13.53 -6.75
N ALA A 76 -1.27 12.74 -7.36
CA ALA A 76 -0.92 11.39 -7.79
C ALA A 76 -0.06 11.47 -9.05
N VAL A 77 1.13 10.87 -9.00
CA VAL A 77 2.09 10.93 -10.11
C VAL A 77 2.28 9.60 -10.82
N ALA A 78 1.86 8.51 -10.20
CA ALA A 78 1.95 7.18 -10.81
C ALA A 78 1.02 6.21 -10.11
N GLU A 79 0.67 5.10 -10.79
CA GLU A 79 -0.08 4.02 -10.19
C GLU A 79 0.38 2.68 -10.74
N VAL A 80 0.10 1.61 -9.99
CA VAL A 80 0.39 0.26 -10.42
C VAL A 80 -0.71 -0.68 -9.94
N LEU A 81 -1.02 -1.68 -10.76
CA LEU A 81 -1.94 -2.75 -10.39
C LEU A 81 -1.13 -4.00 -10.09
N LEU A 82 -1.40 -4.60 -8.93
CA LEU A 82 -0.75 -5.84 -8.52
C LEU A 82 -1.76 -6.98 -8.53
N PRO A 83 -1.46 -8.10 -9.21
CA PRO A 83 -2.27 -9.29 -9.07
C PRO A 83 -2.09 -9.86 -7.66
N VAL A 84 -3.21 -10.23 -7.04
CA VAL A 84 -3.22 -10.83 -5.70
C VAL A 84 -3.71 -12.26 -5.82
N HIS A 85 -2.93 -13.20 -5.31
CA HIS A 85 -3.27 -14.62 -5.34
C HIS A 85 -3.66 -15.08 -3.94
N PHE A 86 -4.79 -15.78 -3.86
CA PHE A 86 -5.23 -16.40 -2.63
C PHE A 86 -5.10 -17.91 -2.75
N SER A 87 -4.69 -18.55 -1.66
CA SER A 87 -4.64 -20.00 -1.57
C SER A 87 -5.53 -20.47 -0.43
N VAL A 88 -6.24 -21.56 -0.65
CA VAL A 88 -7.02 -22.20 0.41
C VAL A 88 -6.09 -23.18 1.11
N LEU A 89 -5.89 -22.98 2.40
CA LEU A 89 -4.99 -23.80 3.21
C LEU A 89 -5.80 -24.71 4.10
N THR A 90 -5.42 -26.00 4.12
CA THR A 90 -6.08 -27.02 4.92
C THR A 90 -5.07 -27.78 5.74
N ARG A 91 -5.55 -28.60 6.68
CA ARG A 91 -4.66 -29.57 7.35
C ARG A 91 -4.21 -30.60 6.32
N PRO A 92 -3.01 -31.15 6.46
CA PRO A 92 -2.56 -32.25 5.62
C PRO A 92 -3.55 -33.41 5.67
N GLY A 93 -3.87 -34.00 4.50
CA GLY A 93 -4.80 -35.10 4.40
C GLY A 93 -6.29 -34.74 4.22
N THR A 94 -6.62 -33.46 4.24
CA THR A 94 -7.99 -33.00 3.97
C THR A 94 -8.30 -33.21 2.49
N THR A 95 -9.39 -33.93 2.21
CA THR A 95 -9.78 -34.25 0.82
C THR A 95 -11.02 -33.51 0.36
N GLU A 96 -11.75 -32.85 1.26
CA GLU A 96 -12.97 -32.14 0.95
C GLU A 96 -13.05 -30.83 1.71
N ILE A 97 -13.43 -29.77 1.01
CA ILE A 97 -13.66 -28.44 1.59
C ILE A 97 -15.10 -28.07 1.32
N ARG A 98 -15.90 -27.91 2.39
CA ARG A 98 -17.32 -27.60 2.31
C ARG A 98 -17.65 -26.14 2.54
N THR A 99 -16.82 -25.48 3.34
CA THR A 99 -17.02 -24.07 3.69
C THR A 99 -15.67 -23.37 3.71
N VAL A 100 -15.60 -22.22 3.08
CA VAL A 100 -14.38 -21.41 2.99
C VAL A 100 -14.63 -20.04 3.60
#